data_2593ecfa2c6b104e7b8b0c6fb3fd1f6a
#
_entry.id   2593ecfa2c6b104e7b8b0c6fb3fd1f6a
#
_cell.length_a   1.000
_cell.length_b   1.000
_cell.length_c   1.000
_cell.angle_alpha   90.00
_cell.angle_beta   90.00
_cell.angle_gamma   90.00
#
_symmetry.space_group_name_H-M   'P 1'
#
loop_
_entity.id
_entity.type
_entity.pdbx_description
1 polymer ?
#
loop_
_entity_poly.entity_id
_entity_poly.type
_entity_poly.pdbx_seq_one_letter_code
_entity_poly.pdbx_strand_id
1 'polypeptide(L)'
;MVSVIIPVFNRQHTLERLFASLRKVTYRPVEFIFVDNGSTDASRILCETFCNECAEKPSSNGALHAVTLHCPTPGACAARNAGLDFAHGTYCCFFDSDDEFSPDFLSSMRTSIGDADVCLTRTRTVTEEGGEHVRNGWPNPKVYEHLLAQNVSTQSFIARTDYVRAIGGWADLPIWQDYEFGLRLLSGQYRLLRQGCTLDARTPRLAWNPGIWHRIHLHADSITGGSFWERAERIGYAFRFVRHETLSLYDKRATTALNYRVAIVRGHMRAEGHHEEARLLSLGVRQTICRLLEIYVACRGRGAWRMALTFMRCRLFQG
;
A
#
# COMPACT_ATOMS: atom_id res chain seq x y z
N MET A 1 -2.90 17.24 -14.01
CA MET A 1 -3.31 15.87 -14.40
C MET A 1 -2.96 14.89 -13.29
N VAL A 2 -3.79 13.86 -13.07
CA VAL A 2 -3.54 12.77 -12.15
C VAL A 2 -3.46 11.46 -12.94
N SER A 3 -2.44 10.65 -12.69
CA SER A 3 -2.29 9.29 -13.23
C SER A 3 -2.79 8.27 -12.19
N VAL A 4 -3.74 7.44 -12.56
CA VAL A 4 -4.24 6.32 -11.78
C VAL A 4 -3.64 5.04 -12.35
N ILE A 5 -2.75 4.39 -11.63
CA ILE A 5 -2.00 3.21 -12.06
C ILE A 5 -2.66 1.95 -11.51
N ILE A 6 -3.05 1.04 -12.39
CA ILE A 6 -3.89 -0.12 -12.08
C ILE A 6 -3.22 -1.39 -12.59
N PRO A 7 -2.53 -2.17 -11.74
CA PRO A 7 -2.00 -3.47 -12.12
C PRO A 7 -3.14 -4.47 -12.35
N VAL A 8 -3.04 -5.25 -13.42
CA VAL A 8 -4.05 -6.24 -13.82
C VAL A 8 -3.37 -7.59 -14.03
N PHE A 9 -3.88 -8.64 -13.39
CA PHE A 9 -3.47 -10.04 -13.61
C PHE A 9 -4.63 -10.98 -13.34
N ASN A 10 -5.20 -11.59 -14.38
CA ASN A 10 -6.31 -12.54 -14.30
C ASN A 10 -7.50 -11.98 -13.48
N ARG A 11 -8.11 -10.90 -13.96
CA ARG A 11 -9.19 -10.15 -13.28
C ARG A 11 -10.46 -10.01 -14.09
N GLN A 12 -10.67 -10.85 -15.12
CA GLN A 12 -11.85 -10.76 -16.00
C GLN A 12 -13.17 -10.69 -15.25
N HIS A 13 -13.29 -11.30 -14.06
CA HIS A 13 -14.52 -11.33 -13.27
C HIS A 13 -14.73 -10.08 -12.38
N THR A 14 -13.71 -9.24 -12.16
CA THR A 14 -13.79 -8.07 -11.30
C THR A 14 -13.69 -6.75 -12.06
N LEU A 15 -13.11 -6.75 -13.28
CA LEU A 15 -12.84 -5.56 -14.06
C LEU A 15 -14.10 -4.75 -14.40
N GLU A 16 -15.25 -5.39 -14.67
CA GLU A 16 -16.47 -4.64 -14.99
C GLU A 16 -16.95 -3.80 -13.78
N ARG A 17 -16.80 -4.32 -12.56
CA ARG A 17 -17.06 -3.54 -11.34
C ARG A 17 -16.15 -2.32 -11.24
N LEU A 18 -14.86 -2.49 -11.51
CA LEU A 18 -13.91 -1.40 -11.57
C LEU A 18 -14.30 -0.37 -12.64
N PHE A 19 -14.54 -0.81 -13.89
CA PHE A 19 -14.91 0.08 -15.00
C PHE A 19 -16.19 0.86 -14.73
N ALA A 20 -17.21 0.19 -14.16
CA ALA A 20 -18.44 0.86 -13.75
C ALA A 20 -18.19 1.97 -12.72
N SER A 21 -17.19 1.82 -11.85
CA SER A 21 -16.80 2.86 -10.89
C SER A 21 -15.97 3.97 -11.55
N LEU A 22 -15.05 3.63 -12.46
CA LEU A 22 -14.22 4.62 -13.18
C LEU A 22 -15.04 5.51 -14.14
N ARG A 23 -16.10 4.96 -14.78
CA ARG A 23 -17.03 5.74 -15.62
C ARG A 23 -17.73 6.87 -14.85
N LYS A 24 -17.82 6.77 -13.51
CA LYS A 24 -18.41 7.80 -12.64
C LYS A 24 -17.44 8.90 -12.23
N VAL A 25 -16.14 8.76 -12.51
CA VAL A 25 -15.12 9.76 -12.17
C VAL A 25 -15.29 10.99 -13.06
N THR A 26 -15.51 12.15 -12.45
CA THR A 26 -15.72 13.43 -13.14
C THR A 26 -14.49 14.32 -13.18
N TYR A 27 -13.48 14.04 -12.33
CA TYR A 27 -12.24 14.82 -12.27
C TYR A 27 -11.47 14.77 -13.59
N ARG A 28 -11.02 15.94 -14.05
CA ARG A 28 -10.20 16.10 -15.27
C ARG A 28 -9.10 17.14 -15.04
N PRO A 29 -7.93 17.05 -15.72
CA PRO A 29 -7.52 15.92 -16.57
C PRO A 29 -7.06 14.71 -15.76
N VAL A 30 -7.40 13.50 -16.22
CA VAL A 30 -7.01 12.21 -15.62
C VAL A 30 -6.53 11.24 -16.69
N GLU A 31 -5.56 10.39 -16.35
CA GLU A 31 -5.19 9.23 -17.14
C GLU A 31 -5.34 7.95 -16.30
N PHE A 32 -5.97 6.93 -16.87
CA PHE A 32 -6.03 5.58 -16.33
C PHE A 32 -5.00 4.72 -17.06
N ILE A 33 -4.08 4.13 -16.31
CA ILE A 33 -2.99 3.29 -16.83
C ILE A 33 -3.21 1.88 -16.32
N PHE A 34 -3.83 1.03 -17.16
CA PHE A 34 -3.96 -0.39 -16.89
C PHE A 34 -2.67 -1.08 -17.28
N VAL A 35 -2.07 -1.85 -16.37
CA VAL A 35 -0.82 -2.56 -16.63
C VAL A 35 -1.10 -4.05 -16.56
N ASP A 36 -1.30 -4.68 -17.72
CA ASP A 36 -1.45 -6.14 -17.82
C ASP A 36 -0.13 -6.83 -17.50
N ASN A 37 -0.14 -7.65 -16.47
CA ASN A 37 1.04 -8.35 -15.95
C ASN A 37 1.06 -9.83 -16.40
N GLY A 38 0.76 -10.07 -17.68
CA GLY A 38 0.78 -11.39 -18.27
C GLY A 38 -0.50 -12.18 -18.00
N SER A 39 -1.68 -11.55 -18.05
CA SER A 39 -2.96 -12.25 -17.92
C SER A 39 -3.15 -13.30 -19.03
N THR A 40 -3.71 -14.43 -18.65
CA THR A 40 -4.04 -15.55 -19.54
C THR A 40 -5.55 -15.65 -19.81
N ASP A 41 -6.35 -14.83 -19.17
CA ASP A 41 -7.79 -14.69 -19.34
C ASP A 41 -8.14 -13.46 -20.22
N ALA A 42 -9.40 -13.06 -20.26
CA ALA A 42 -9.86 -11.94 -21.07
C ALA A 42 -9.48 -10.55 -20.49
N SER A 43 -8.76 -10.46 -19.37
CA SER A 43 -8.47 -9.19 -18.67
C SER A 43 -7.88 -8.12 -19.56
N ARG A 44 -6.87 -8.47 -20.37
CA ARG A 44 -6.21 -7.53 -21.26
C ARG A 44 -7.17 -6.96 -22.30
N ILE A 45 -7.95 -7.82 -22.96
CA ILE A 45 -8.92 -7.42 -23.98
C ILE A 45 -9.99 -6.50 -23.39
N LEU A 46 -10.45 -6.78 -22.17
CA LEU A 46 -11.41 -5.94 -21.45
C LEU A 46 -10.84 -4.55 -21.15
N CYS A 47 -9.58 -4.45 -20.73
CA CYS A 47 -8.90 -3.16 -20.52
C CYS A 47 -8.76 -2.38 -21.83
N GLU A 48 -8.34 -3.01 -22.92
CA GLU A 48 -8.22 -2.39 -24.24
C GLU A 48 -9.58 -1.88 -24.73
N THR A 49 -10.66 -2.65 -24.55
CA THR A 49 -12.03 -2.26 -24.86
C THR A 49 -12.45 -1.00 -24.08
N PHE A 50 -12.21 -0.99 -22.77
CA PHE A 50 -12.50 0.19 -21.93
C PHE A 50 -11.70 1.42 -22.37
N CYS A 51 -10.44 1.26 -22.78
CA CYS A 51 -9.62 2.36 -23.29
C CYS A 51 -10.21 2.94 -24.57
N ASN A 52 -10.68 2.10 -25.49
CA ASN A 52 -11.35 2.54 -26.73
C ASN A 52 -12.65 3.28 -26.43
N GLU A 53 -13.48 2.80 -25.50
CA GLU A 53 -14.68 3.51 -25.03
C GLU A 53 -14.36 4.92 -24.50
N CYS A 54 -13.25 5.06 -23.76
CA CYS A 54 -12.80 6.35 -23.24
C CYS A 54 -12.36 7.31 -24.35
N ALA A 55 -11.71 6.80 -25.41
CA ALA A 55 -11.23 7.59 -26.53
C ALA A 55 -12.39 8.11 -27.40
N GLU A 56 -13.47 7.33 -27.55
CA GLU A 56 -14.66 7.69 -28.35
C GLU A 56 -15.56 8.73 -27.67
N LYS A 57 -15.42 8.96 -26.36
CA LYS A 57 -16.23 9.89 -25.58
C LYS A 57 -15.41 11.13 -25.18
N PRO A 58 -15.20 12.11 -26.08
CA PRO A 58 -14.49 13.32 -25.72
C PRO A 58 -15.23 14.03 -24.58
N SER A 59 -14.51 14.29 -23.49
CA SER A 59 -15.07 14.98 -22.33
C SER A 59 -15.05 16.50 -22.58
N SER A 60 -16.18 17.16 -22.41
CA SER A 60 -16.28 18.64 -22.45
C SER A 60 -15.49 19.32 -21.33
N ASN A 61 -15.13 18.59 -20.27
CA ASN A 61 -14.49 19.12 -19.04
C ASN A 61 -12.99 18.83 -18.95
N GLY A 62 -12.32 18.51 -20.06
CA GLY A 62 -10.88 18.20 -20.10
C GLY A 62 -10.58 16.76 -20.56
N ALA A 63 -9.28 16.44 -20.67
CA ALA A 63 -8.84 15.17 -21.24
C ALA A 63 -9.04 14.00 -20.26
N LEU A 64 -9.67 12.94 -20.76
CA LEU A 64 -9.63 11.60 -20.19
C LEU A 64 -8.77 10.74 -21.09
N HIS A 65 -7.68 10.23 -20.57
CA HIS A 65 -6.83 9.27 -21.26
C HIS A 65 -6.95 7.93 -20.57
N ALA A 66 -7.01 6.86 -21.34
CA ALA A 66 -6.91 5.50 -20.82
C ALA A 66 -6.00 4.69 -21.73
N VAL A 67 -5.10 3.90 -21.15
CA VAL A 67 -4.14 3.10 -21.89
C VAL A 67 -3.94 1.75 -21.20
N THR A 68 -3.71 0.72 -22.01
CA THR A 68 -3.29 -0.61 -21.52
C THR A 68 -1.83 -0.83 -21.89
N LEU A 69 -1.00 -1.08 -20.87
CA LEU A 69 0.41 -1.44 -21.03
C LEU A 69 0.57 -2.94 -20.78
N HIS A 70 1.61 -3.54 -21.37
CA HIS A 70 2.04 -4.90 -21.06
C HIS A 70 3.33 -4.86 -20.23
N CYS A 71 3.32 -5.54 -19.07
CA CYS A 71 4.51 -5.70 -18.25
C CYS A 71 4.91 -7.19 -18.20
N PRO A 72 6.02 -7.58 -18.87
CA PRO A 72 6.45 -8.97 -18.93
C PRO A 72 7.08 -9.47 -17.62
N THR A 73 7.53 -8.56 -16.77
CA THR A 73 8.11 -8.93 -15.47
C THR A 73 6.99 -9.27 -14.49
N PRO A 74 6.90 -10.51 -13.99
CA PRO A 74 5.84 -10.91 -13.07
C PRO A 74 5.86 -10.11 -11.76
N GLY A 75 4.67 -9.82 -11.22
CA GLY A 75 4.48 -9.22 -9.91
C GLY A 75 3.82 -7.84 -9.93
N ALA A 76 2.92 -7.61 -8.97
CA ALA A 76 2.17 -6.35 -8.86
C ALA A 76 3.08 -5.12 -8.70
N CYS A 77 4.23 -5.25 -8.04
CA CYS A 77 5.21 -4.18 -7.91
C CYS A 77 5.85 -3.81 -9.24
N ALA A 78 6.19 -4.81 -10.07
CA ALA A 78 6.73 -4.59 -11.42
C ALA A 78 5.70 -3.87 -12.29
N ALA A 79 4.45 -4.30 -12.26
CA ALA A 79 3.36 -3.65 -12.98
C ALA A 79 3.13 -2.21 -12.51
N ARG A 80 3.10 -1.95 -11.19
CA ARG A 80 2.97 -0.60 -10.65
C ARG A 80 4.13 0.30 -11.08
N ASN A 81 5.36 -0.21 -11.10
CA ASN A 81 6.53 0.55 -11.55
C ASN A 81 6.48 0.84 -13.05
N ALA A 82 6.10 -0.11 -13.88
CA ALA A 82 5.92 0.12 -15.32
C ALA A 82 4.87 1.22 -15.58
N GLY A 83 3.75 1.20 -14.87
CA GLY A 83 2.77 2.28 -14.93
C GLY A 83 3.29 3.62 -14.42
N LEU A 84 4.09 3.63 -13.34
CA LEU A 84 4.72 4.84 -12.81
C LEU A 84 5.73 5.44 -13.79
N ASP A 85 6.51 4.62 -14.46
CA ASP A 85 7.47 5.07 -15.47
C ASP A 85 6.75 5.72 -16.67
N PHE A 86 5.60 5.18 -17.06
CA PHE A 86 4.75 5.74 -18.14
C PHE A 86 3.95 6.97 -17.72
N ALA A 87 3.63 7.15 -16.46
CA ALA A 87 2.72 8.20 -15.95
C ALA A 87 3.15 9.62 -16.34
N HIS A 88 2.23 10.40 -16.92
CA HIS A 88 2.45 11.79 -17.34
C HIS A 88 1.84 12.81 -16.35
N GLY A 89 1.00 12.38 -15.42
CA GLY A 89 0.38 13.23 -14.42
C GLY A 89 1.40 13.82 -13.44
N THR A 90 1.18 15.07 -13.06
CA THR A 90 1.93 15.73 -11.97
C THR A 90 1.77 14.96 -10.66
N TYR A 91 0.65 14.30 -10.49
CA TYR A 91 0.32 13.46 -9.34
C TYR A 91 -0.03 12.06 -9.81
N CYS A 92 0.24 11.08 -8.96
CA CYS A 92 -0.14 9.69 -9.18
C CYS A 92 -0.80 9.07 -7.94
N CYS A 93 -1.60 8.05 -8.18
CA CYS A 93 -2.09 7.12 -7.19
C CYS A 93 -2.12 5.71 -7.78
N PHE A 94 -2.19 4.70 -6.91
CA PHE A 94 -2.24 3.30 -7.30
C PHE A 94 -3.57 2.71 -6.86
N PHE A 95 -4.13 1.85 -7.69
CA PHE A 95 -5.43 1.26 -7.43
C PHE A 95 -5.45 -0.21 -7.85
N ASP A 96 -6.03 -1.08 -7.02
CA ASP A 96 -6.07 -2.51 -7.33
C ASP A 96 -7.29 -2.85 -8.19
N SER A 97 -7.14 -3.79 -9.13
CA SER A 97 -8.11 -4.07 -10.20
C SER A 97 -9.34 -4.86 -9.77
N ASP A 98 -9.40 -5.24 -8.50
CA ASP A 98 -10.50 -5.99 -7.89
C ASP A 98 -11.38 -5.14 -6.93
N ASP A 99 -11.18 -3.82 -6.92
CA ASP A 99 -11.84 -2.89 -6.01
C ASP A 99 -12.76 -1.88 -6.72
N GLU A 100 -13.45 -1.03 -5.95
CA GLU A 100 -14.33 0.02 -6.46
C GLU A 100 -13.74 1.41 -6.21
N PHE A 101 -13.55 2.19 -7.28
CA PHE A 101 -13.02 3.53 -7.22
C PHE A 101 -14.08 4.55 -6.80
N SER A 102 -13.79 5.40 -5.83
CA SER A 102 -14.72 6.45 -5.41
C SER A 102 -14.70 7.63 -6.40
N PRO A 103 -15.83 8.04 -6.97
CA PRO A 103 -15.88 9.07 -8.03
C PRO A 103 -15.24 10.41 -7.66
N ASP A 104 -15.43 10.83 -6.41
CA ASP A 104 -14.96 12.13 -5.92
C ASP A 104 -13.56 12.10 -5.28
N PHE A 105 -12.91 10.93 -5.26
CA PHE A 105 -11.59 10.78 -4.66
C PHE A 105 -10.57 11.74 -5.26
N LEU A 106 -10.44 11.78 -6.59
CA LEU A 106 -9.41 12.58 -7.25
C LEU A 106 -9.62 14.08 -7.01
N SER A 107 -10.86 14.58 -7.09
CA SER A 107 -11.18 15.98 -6.85
C SER A 107 -10.88 16.40 -5.41
N SER A 108 -11.31 15.57 -4.45
CA SER A 108 -11.09 15.82 -3.02
C SER A 108 -9.61 15.75 -2.64
N MET A 109 -8.90 14.72 -3.08
CA MET A 109 -7.48 14.57 -2.79
C MET A 109 -6.62 15.64 -3.44
N ARG A 110 -7.00 16.05 -4.67
CA ARG A 110 -6.30 17.12 -5.40
C ARG A 110 -6.45 18.47 -4.71
N THR A 111 -7.61 18.73 -4.12
CA THR A 111 -7.84 19.92 -3.28
C THR A 111 -7.01 19.86 -1.99
N SER A 112 -6.99 18.70 -1.34
CA SER A 112 -6.32 18.53 -0.04
C SER A 112 -4.79 18.53 -0.12
N ILE A 113 -4.21 18.05 -1.24
CA ILE A 113 -2.74 17.94 -1.36
C ILE A 113 -2.06 19.32 -1.40
N GLY A 114 -2.70 20.35 -1.99
CA GLY A 114 -2.10 21.68 -2.12
C GLY A 114 -0.67 21.61 -2.66
N ASP A 115 0.28 22.15 -1.88
CA ASP A 115 1.72 22.14 -2.17
C ASP A 115 2.46 20.97 -1.54
N ALA A 116 1.76 20.02 -0.89
CA ALA A 116 2.39 18.85 -0.28
C ALA A 116 2.91 17.87 -1.32
N ASP A 117 3.82 17.01 -0.91
CA ASP A 117 4.36 15.93 -1.74
C ASP A 117 3.43 14.71 -1.75
N VAL A 118 2.75 14.47 -0.62
CA VAL A 118 1.84 13.35 -0.40
C VAL A 118 0.61 13.81 0.37
N CYS A 119 -0.57 13.42 -0.09
CA CYS A 119 -1.81 13.51 0.68
C CYS A 119 -2.31 12.11 1.03
N LEU A 120 -2.51 11.87 2.31
CA LEU A 120 -2.99 10.60 2.86
C LEU A 120 -4.47 10.68 3.19
N THR A 121 -5.14 9.51 3.20
CA THR A 121 -6.56 9.40 3.53
C THR A 121 -6.88 8.02 4.13
N ARG A 122 -8.16 7.76 4.38
CA ARG A 122 -8.69 6.48 4.85
C ARG A 122 -9.35 5.71 3.72
N THR A 123 -9.39 4.39 3.86
CA THR A 123 -10.10 3.49 2.94
C THR A 123 -11.09 2.63 3.71
N ARG A 124 -12.05 2.05 3.00
CA ARG A 124 -13.04 1.13 3.54
C ARG A 124 -12.78 -0.26 2.98
N THR A 125 -12.68 -1.25 3.86
CA THR A 125 -12.67 -2.66 3.47
C THR A 125 -14.07 -3.25 3.58
N VAL A 126 -14.43 -4.10 2.64
CA VAL A 126 -15.72 -4.82 2.59
C VAL A 126 -15.41 -6.31 2.62
N THR A 127 -16.00 -7.06 3.54
CA THR A 127 -15.90 -8.52 3.60
C THR A 127 -16.91 -9.18 2.67
N GLU A 128 -16.73 -10.46 2.36
CA GLU A 128 -17.67 -11.25 1.53
C GLU A 128 -19.07 -11.31 2.16
N GLU A 129 -19.18 -11.27 3.50
CA GLU A 129 -20.44 -11.23 4.21
C GLU A 129 -21.07 -9.82 4.28
N GLY A 130 -20.46 -8.82 3.60
CA GLY A 130 -20.96 -7.45 3.55
C GLY A 130 -20.58 -6.58 4.77
N GLY A 131 -19.72 -7.07 5.67
CA GLY A 131 -19.20 -6.27 6.78
C GLY A 131 -18.27 -5.16 6.26
N GLU A 132 -18.40 -3.96 6.79
CA GLU A 132 -17.57 -2.82 6.42
C GLU A 132 -16.66 -2.39 7.56
N HIS A 133 -15.37 -2.15 7.26
CA HIS A 133 -14.38 -1.67 8.22
C HIS A 133 -13.58 -0.51 7.63
N VAL A 134 -13.51 0.60 8.36
CA VAL A 134 -12.65 1.72 7.99
C VAL A 134 -11.23 1.44 8.46
N ARG A 135 -10.28 1.47 7.54
CA ARG A 135 -8.86 1.51 7.90
C ARG A 135 -8.53 2.91 8.39
N ASN A 136 -8.19 3.00 9.66
CA ASN A 136 -7.85 4.27 10.30
C ASN A 136 -6.42 4.65 9.95
N GLY A 137 -6.25 5.56 8.98
CA GLY A 137 -5.05 6.35 8.84
C GLY A 137 -5.00 7.43 9.93
N TRP A 138 -3.81 7.83 10.32
CA TRP A 138 -3.63 8.97 11.22
C TRP A 138 -3.27 10.21 10.42
N PRO A 139 -3.77 11.39 10.82
CA PRO A 139 -3.32 12.63 10.20
C PRO A 139 -1.80 12.79 10.34
N ASN A 140 -1.11 13.01 9.23
CA ASN A 140 0.35 13.21 9.18
C ASN A 140 1.16 12.18 9.98
N PRO A 141 1.04 10.87 9.66
CA PRO A 141 1.67 9.82 10.43
C PRO A 141 3.19 9.95 10.38
N LYS A 142 3.84 9.73 11.51
CA LYS A 142 5.28 9.58 11.56
C LYS A 142 5.68 8.17 11.06
N VAL A 143 6.92 8.02 10.65
CA VAL A 143 7.46 6.71 10.18
C VAL A 143 7.23 5.61 11.21
N TYR A 144 7.53 5.86 12.47
CA TYR A 144 7.35 4.87 13.55
C TYR A 144 5.87 4.50 13.78
N GLU A 145 4.94 5.41 13.54
CA GLU A 145 3.50 5.13 13.61
C GLU A 145 3.05 4.21 12.47
N HIS A 146 3.58 4.43 11.27
CA HIS A 146 3.33 3.55 10.14
C HIS A 146 3.91 2.16 10.36
N LEU A 147 5.16 2.06 10.83
CA LEU A 147 5.81 0.79 11.14
C LEU A 147 5.07 0.01 12.24
N LEU A 148 4.42 0.69 13.17
CA LEU A 148 3.61 0.05 14.21
C LEU A 148 2.24 -0.42 13.67
N ALA A 149 1.51 0.43 12.92
CA ALA A 149 0.09 0.24 12.64
C ALA A 149 -0.29 0.27 11.16
N GLN A 150 0.67 0.37 10.24
CA GLN A 150 0.44 0.44 8.79
C GLN A 150 -0.59 1.51 8.40
N ASN A 151 -0.17 2.79 8.45
CA ASN A 151 -1.04 3.92 8.12
C ASN A 151 -1.16 4.21 6.62
N VAL A 152 -0.28 3.65 5.79
CA VAL A 152 -0.28 3.76 4.33
C VAL A 152 -0.68 2.41 3.74
N SER A 153 -1.64 2.42 2.83
CA SER A 153 -1.98 1.29 1.97
C SER A 153 -1.98 1.74 0.51
N THR A 154 -1.95 0.81 -0.43
CA THR A 154 -1.86 1.06 -1.88
C THR A 154 -2.82 2.16 -2.35
N GLN A 155 -4.06 2.15 -1.83
CA GLN A 155 -5.15 3.02 -2.29
C GLN A 155 -5.44 4.20 -1.35
N SER A 156 -4.59 4.47 -0.37
CA SER A 156 -4.85 5.47 0.67
C SER A 156 -4.11 6.79 0.48
N PHE A 157 -3.62 7.09 -0.71
CA PHE A 157 -2.88 8.31 -0.96
C PHE A 157 -2.96 8.79 -2.41
N ILE A 158 -2.64 10.08 -2.60
CA ILE A 158 -2.17 10.68 -3.83
C ILE A 158 -0.84 11.35 -3.56
N ALA A 159 0.11 11.27 -4.48
CA ALA A 159 1.43 11.87 -4.32
C ALA A 159 1.92 12.53 -5.61
N ARG A 160 2.90 13.43 -5.50
CA ARG A 160 3.62 13.94 -6.65
C ARG A 160 4.35 12.79 -7.35
N THR A 161 4.19 12.70 -8.66
CA THR A 161 4.79 11.62 -9.45
C THR A 161 6.31 11.65 -9.41
N ASP A 162 6.90 12.85 -9.49
CA ASP A 162 8.35 13.06 -9.35
C ASP A 162 8.87 12.58 -7.98
N TYR A 163 8.12 12.83 -6.90
CA TYR A 163 8.48 12.36 -5.57
C TYR A 163 8.44 10.83 -5.47
N VAL A 164 7.39 10.18 -5.99
CA VAL A 164 7.28 8.71 -5.98
C VAL A 164 8.41 8.06 -6.79
N ARG A 165 8.78 8.65 -7.92
CA ARG A 165 9.96 8.22 -8.70
C ARG A 165 11.26 8.42 -7.93
N ALA A 166 11.40 9.57 -7.25
CA ALA A 166 12.61 9.89 -6.48
C ALA A 166 12.85 8.92 -5.32
N ILE A 167 11.80 8.43 -4.64
CA ILE A 167 11.94 7.38 -3.62
C ILE A 167 12.08 5.96 -4.20
N GLY A 168 12.15 5.79 -5.51
CA GLY A 168 12.45 4.54 -6.21
C GLY A 168 11.26 3.62 -6.48
N GLY A 169 10.02 4.12 -6.45
CA GLY A 169 8.83 3.33 -6.75
C GLY A 169 8.63 2.15 -5.78
N TRP A 170 8.02 1.07 -6.24
CA TRP A 170 7.68 -0.11 -5.44
C TRP A 170 8.82 -1.11 -5.36
N ALA A 171 9.15 -1.60 -4.17
CA ALA A 171 10.09 -2.69 -3.99
C ALA A 171 9.48 -4.02 -4.42
N ASP A 172 10.28 -4.88 -5.04
CA ASP A 172 9.85 -6.23 -5.41
C ASP A 172 9.79 -7.12 -4.17
N LEU A 173 8.67 -7.08 -3.48
CA LEU A 173 8.40 -7.86 -2.28
C LEU A 173 7.19 -8.78 -2.50
N PRO A 174 7.24 -10.03 -2.03
CA PRO A 174 6.14 -10.97 -2.17
C PRO A 174 4.94 -10.64 -1.26
N ILE A 175 5.17 -9.87 -0.20
CA ILE A 175 4.18 -9.41 0.78
C ILE A 175 4.69 -8.13 1.45
N TRP A 176 3.82 -7.37 2.14
CA TRP A 176 4.16 -6.11 2.80
C TRP A 176 4.65 -5.02 1.84
N GLN A 177 4.24 -5.08 0.59
CA GLN A 177 4.60 -4.12 -0.45
C GLN A 177 4.25 -2.69 -0.06
N ASP A 178 3.01 -2.47 0.37
CA ASP A 178 2.49 -1.17 0.82
C ASP A 178 3.07 -0.74 2.19
N TYR A 179 3.44 -1.70 3.04
CA TYR A 179 4.10 -1.42 4.31
C TYR A 179 5.52 -0.90 4.09
N GLU A 180 6.29 -1.50 3.20
CA GLU A 180 7.62 -1.06 2.82
C GLU A 180 7.57 0.28 2.05
N PHE A 181 6.68 0.36 1.06
CA PHE A 181 6.50 1.58 0.28
C PHE A 181 6.11 2.77 1.16
N GLY A 182 5.21 2.55 2.14
CA GLY A 182 4.79 3.56 3.09
C GLY A 182 5.93 4.07 3.98
N LEU A 183 6.89 3.21 4.35
CA LEU A 183 8.11 3.61 5.05
C LEU A 183 8.87 4.67 4.26
N ARG A 184 9.14 4.42 2.97
CA ARG A 184 9.87 5.36 2.10
C ARG A 184 9.02 6.59 1.75
N LEU A 185 7.73 6.40 1.52
CA LEU A 185 6.80 7.50 1.23
C LEU A 185 6.78 8.54 2.37
N LEU A 186 6.89 8.09 3.63
CA LEU A 186 6.85 8.96 4.81
C LEU A 186 8.23 9.48 5.24
N SER A 187 9.31 8.75 4.94
CA SER A 187 10.67 9.16 5.31
C SER A 187 11.36 10.01 4.24
N GLY A 188 10.93 9.91 2.99
CA GLY A 188 11.65 10.47 1.85
C GLY A 188 12.91 9.68 1.48
N GLN A 189 13.13 8.53 2.10
CA GLN A 189 14.32 7.72 1.88
C GLN A 189 14.31 7.10 0.49
N TYR A 190 15.43 7.23 -0.22
CA TYR A 190 15.63 6.53 -1.49
C TYR A 190 15.89 5.04 -1.25
N ARG A 191 15.38 4.20 -2.15
CA ARG A 191 15.64 2.76 -2.09
C ARG A 191 17.12 2.46 -2.38
N LEU A 192 17.85 1.98 -1.38
CA LEU A 192 19.29 1.69 -1.43
C LEU A 192 19.73 0.67 -2.50
N LEU A 193 18.81 0.01 -3.19
CA LEU A 193 19.09 -1.07 -4.14
C LEU A 193 19.33 -0.62 -5.58
N ARG A 194 19.14 0.66 -5.92
CA ARG A 194 19.58 1.20 -7.23
C ARG A 194 20.93 1.87 -7.04
N GLN A 195 21.99 1.14 -7.37
CA GLN A 195 23.35 1.67 -7.38
C GLN A 195 23.44 2.98 -8.18
N GLY A 196 23.95 4.01 -7.58
CA GLY A 196 24.48 5.20 -8.27
C GLY A 196 23.71 6.52 -8.11
N CYS A 197 22.62 6.62 -7.37
CA CYS A 197 21.98 7.90 -7.07
C CYS A 197 22.10 8.26 -5.60
N THR A 198 22.92 9.26 -5.31
CA THR A 198 22.87 10.05 -4.08
C THR A 198 21.77 11.10 -4.26
N LEU A 199 20.54 10.78 -3.94
CA LEU A 199 19.49 11.79 -3.77
C LEU A 199 19.43 12.14 -2.29
N ASP A 200 19.53 13.42 -1.96
CA ASP A 200 19.25 13.94 -0.64
C ASP A 200 17.82 13.51 -0.24
N ALA A 201 17.73 12.62 0.73
CA ALA A 201 16.46 12.18 1.28
C ALA A 201 15.75 13.40 1.88
N ARG A 202 14.82 13.97 1.12
CA ARG A 202 14.03 15.12 1.56
C ARG A 202 12.83 14.63 2.34
N THR A 203 12.70 15.04 3.61
CA THR A 203 11.47 14.80 4.37
C THR A 203 10.26 15.35 3.59
N PRO A 204 9.25 14.52 3.26
CA PRO A 204 8.11 14.96 2.48
C PRO A 204 7.22 15.91 3.27
N ARG A 205 6.60 16.85 2.58
CA ARG A 205 5.48 17.61 3.10
C ARG A 205 4.22 16.75 2.96
N LEU A 206 3.56 16.47 4.09
CA LEU A 206 2.37 15.64 4.14
C LEU A 206 1.12 16.51 4.25
N ALA A 207 0.05 16.09 3.57
CA ALA A 207 -1.31 16.59 3.73
C ALA A 207 -2.23 15.44 4.15
N TRP A 208 -3.38 15.78 4.71
CA TRP A 208 -4.38 14.84 5.16
C TRP A 208 -5.77 15.18 4.62
N ASN A 209 -6.43 14.17 4.06
CA ASN A 209 -7.84 14.23 3.69
C ASN A 209 -8.66 13.37 4.67
N PRO A 210 -9.63 13.92 5.41
CA PRO A 210 -10.41 13.16 6.39
C PRO A 210 -11.44 12.22 5.78
N GLY A 211 -11.62 12.20 4.46
CA GLY A 211 -12.56 11.34 3.76
C GLY A 211 -12.28 9.86 3.96
N ILE A 212 -13.26 9.05 3.62
CA ILE A 212 -13.16 7.59 3.55
C ILE A 212 -13.48 7.22 2.12
N TRP A 213 -12.48 6.75 1.41
CA TRP A 213 -12.55 6.53 -0.03
C TRP A 213 -12.39 5.06 -0.37
N HIS A 214 -12.90 4.71 -1.56
CA HIS A 214 -12.83 3.38 -2.14
C HIS A 214 -13.55 2.29 -1.30
N ARG A 215 -13.85 1.20 -1.96
CA ARG A 215 -14.33 -0.04 -1.35
C ARG A 215 -13.37 -1.14 -1.73
N ILE A 216 -12.58 -1.57 -0.78
CA ILE A 216 -11.57 -2.63 -0.93
C ILE A 216 -12.24 -3.94 -0.57
N HIS A 217 -12.40 -4.81 -1.55
CA HIS A 217 -13.07 -6.09 -1.39
C HIS A 217 -12.08 -7.14 -0.88
N LEU A 218 -12.37 -7.69 0.30
CA LEU A 218 -11.58 -8.81 0.84
C LEU A 218 -12.16 -10.11 0.30
N HIS A 219 -11.33 -10.92 -0.34
CA HIS A 219 -11.69 -12.24 -0.86
C HIS A 219 -10.60 -13.26 -0.51
N ALA A 220 -10.95 -14.56 -0.57
CA ALA A 220 -10.07 -15.66 -0.16
C ALA A 220 -8.75 -15.69 -0.93
N ASP A 221 -8.79 -15.35 -2.24
CA ASP A 221 -7.62 -15.33 -3.13
C ASP A 221 -6.73 -14.09 -2.99
N SER A 222 -7.07 -13.19 -2.06
CA SER A 222 -6.26 -12.01 -1.77
C SER A 222 -4.87 -12.40 -1.27
N ILE A 223 -3.82 -11.67 -1.67
CA ILE A 223 -2.44 -11.86 -1.16
C ILE A 223 -2.39 -11.81 0.38
N THR A 224 -3.32 -11.09 0.99
CA THR A 224 -3.49 -11.00 2.45
C THR A 224 -4.49 -12.00 3.01
N GLY A 225 -5.20 -12.74 2.17
CA GLY A 225 -6.05 -13.88 2.53
C GLY A 225 -5.23 -15.11 2.95
N GLY A 226 -5.87 -16.14 3.48
CA GLY A 226 -5.21 -17.38 3.89
C GLY A 226 -4.52 -17.32 5.26
N SER A 227 -3.88 -18.42 5.66
CA SER A 227 -3.20 -18.56 6.94
C SER A 227 -1.83 -17.85 6.96
N PHE A 228 -1.35 -17.48 8.15
CA PHE A 228 0.01 -16.97 8.32
C PHE A 228 1.09 -17.98 7.90
N TRP A 229 0.75 -19.26 7.96
CA TRP A 229 1.63 -20.37 7.59
C TRP A 229 2.14 -20.29 6.16
N GLU A 230 1.24 -20.18 5.19
CA GLU A 230 1.60 -20.12 3.77
C GLU A 230 2.42 -18.88 3.41
N ARG A 231 2.47 -17.91 4.33
CA ARG A 231 3.13 -16.61 4.17
C ARG A 231 4.37 -16.44 5.03
N ALA A 232 4.69 -17.39 5.92
CA ALA A 232 5.76 -17.24 6.91
C ALA A 232 7.12 -16.90 6.29
N GLU A 233 7.53 -17.62 5.24
CA GLU A 233 8.79 -17.33 4.52
C GLU A 233 8.78 -15.96 3.84
N ARG A 234 7.65 -15.63 3.17
CA ARG A 234 7.47 -14.33 2.51
C ARG A 234 7.52 -13.18 3.51
N ILE A 235 6.90 -13.34 4.68
CA ILE A 235 6.95 -12.38 5.79
C ILE A 235 8.39 -12.24 6.30
N GLY A 236 9.13 -13.35 6.46
CA GLY A 236 10.52 -13.35 6.86
C GLY A 236 11.43 -12.60 5.89
N TYR A 237 11.23 -12.79 4.59
CA TYR A 237 11.94 -12.06 3.55
C TYR A 237 11.65 -10.56 3.60
N ALA A 238 10.36 -10.18 3.57
CA ALA A 238 9.93 -8.79 3.61
C ALA A 238 10.40 -8.07 4.89
N PHE A 239 10.37 -8.78 6.04
CA PHE A 239 10.84 -8.23 7.30
C PHE A 239 12.35 -7.89 7.28
N ARG A 240 13.19 -8.76 6.74
CA ARG A 240 14.63 -8.47 6.64
C ARG A 240 14.88 -7.23 5.78
N PHE A 241 14.12 -7.07 4.71
CA PHE A 241 14.20 -5.93 3.82
C PHE A 241 13.77 -4.63 4.54
N VAL A 242 12.58 -4.58 5.10
CA VAL A 242 12.05 -3.42 5.85
C VAL A 242 12.96 -3.07 7.04
N ARG A 243 13.51 -4.08 7.73
CA ARG A 243 14.45 -3.86 8.82
C ARG A 243 15.73 -3.17 8.37
N HIS A 244 16.29 -3.60 7.25
CA HIS A 244 17.48 -2.97 6.69
C HIS A 244 17.22 -1.48 6.39
N GLU A 245 16.12 -1.17 5.73
CA GLU A 245 15.74 0.21 5.44
C GLU A 245 15.44 1.03 6.71
N THR A 246 14.73 0.44 7.68
CA THR A 246 14.45 1.12 8.97
C THR A 246 15.73 1.45 9.73
N LEU A 247 16.71 0.55 9.75
CA LEU A 247 17.99 0.80 10.42
C LEU A 247 18.77 1.93 9.77
N SER A 248 18.67 2.09 8.45
CA SER A 248 19.36 3.16 7.72
C SER A 248 18.79 4.56 8.00
N LEU A 249 17.60 4.66 8.61
CA LEU A 249 17.04 5.92 9.08
C LEU A 249 17.74 6.48 10.33
N TYR A 250 18.50 5.66 11.05
CA TYR A 250 19.06 5.99 12.36
C TYR A 250 18.04 6.50 13.39
N ASP A 251 16.76 6.16 13.21
CA ASP A 251 15.66 6.53 14.09
C ASP A 251 15.36 5.41 15.09
N LYS A 252 15.65 5.68 16.38
CA LYS A 252 15.40 4.71 17.46
C LYS A 252 13.90 4.40 17.64
N ARG A 253 13.00 5.39 17.41
CA ARG A 253 11.55 5.18 17.52
C ARG A 253 11.05 4.27 16.39
N ALA A 254 11.52 4.50 15.16
CA ALA A 254 11.22 3.65 14.01
C ALA A 254 11.69 2.20 14.24
N THR A 255 12.93 2.01 14.70
CA THR A 255 13.46 0.68 15.03
C THR A 255 12.65 0.00 16.15
N THR A 256 12.27 0.73 17.18
CA THR A 256 11.46 0.20 18.29
C THR A 256 10.06 -0.19 17.82
N ALA A 257 9.41 0.64 17.01
CA ALA A 257 8.09 0.37 16.43
C ALA A 257 8.09 -0.89 15.56
N LEU A 258 9.11 -1.05 14.72
CA LEU A 258 9.29 -2.25 13.90
C LEU A 258 9.47 -3.50 14.76
N ASN A 259 10.29 -3.43 15.82
CA ASN A 259 10.48 -4.56 16.75
C ASN A 259 9.16 -4.96 17.44
N TYR A 260 8.33 -4.00 17.83
CA TYR A 260 7.01 -4.26 18.39
C TYR A 260 6.08 -4.93 17.38
N ARG A 261 6.06 -4.43 16.13
CA ARG A 261 5.26 -5.04 15.06
C ARG A 261 5.64 -6.49 14.82
N VAL A 262 6.94 -6.78 14.77
CA VAL A 262 7.43 -8.15 14.60
C VAL A 262 7.09 -9.04 15.79
N ALA A 263 7.17 -8.53 17.02
CA ALA A 263 6.76 -9.28 18.21
C ALA A 263 5.27 -9.69 18.15
N ILE A 264 4.40 -8.78 17.65
CA ILE A 264 2.98 -9.07 17.42
C ILE A 264 2.81 -10.15 16.35
N VAL A 265 3.50 -10.05 15.22
CA VAL A 265 3.44 -11.06 14.13
C VAL A 265 3.90 -12.42 14.62
N ARG A 266 5.00 -12.49 15.38
CA ARG A 266 5.49 -13.73 16.00
C ARG A 266 4.48 -14.32 16.99
N GLY A 267 3.82 -13.48 17.78
CA GLY A 267 2.75 -13.89 18.69
C GLY A 267 1.59 -14.55 17.95
N HIS A 268 1.17 -13.99 16.81
CA HIS A 268 0.14 -14.59 15.95
C HIS A 268 0.58 -15.92 15.36
N MET A 269 1.81 -16.02 14.82
CA MET A 269 2.35 -17.27 14.31
C MET A 269 2.34 -18.37 15.38
N ARG A 270 2.74 -18.06 16.62
CA ARG A 270 2.70 -19.00 17.73
C ARG A 270 1.29 -19.41 18.15
N ALA A 271 0.34 -18.46 18.11
CA ALA A 271 -1.07 -18.75 18.40
C ALA A 271 -1.69 -19.71 17.37
N GLU A 272 -1.15 -19.72 16.14
CA GLU A 272 -1.55 -20.64 15.07
C GLU A 272 -0.68 -21.92 15.02
N GLY A 273 0.23 -22.13 15.97
CA GLY A 273 1.08 -23.34 16.07
C GLY A 273 2.41 -23.27 15.30
N HIS A 274 2.74 -22.14 14.67
CA HIS A 274 3.92 -21.96 13.81
C HIS A 274 5.15 -21.48 14.61
N HIS A 275 5.64 -22.32 15.48
CA HIS A 275 6.70 -21.98 16.44
C HIS A 275 8.08 -21.80 15.78
N GLU A 276 8.41 -22.64 14.78
CA GLU A 276 9.71 -22.58 14.10
C GLU A 276 9.83 -21.34 13.22
N GLU A 277 8.79 -21.02 12.47
CA GLU A 277 8.74 -19.83 11.61
C GLU A 277 8.80 -18.55 12.46
N ALA A 278 8.13 -18.55 13.61
CA ALA A 278 8.25 -17.44 14.56
C ALA A 278 9.71 -17.27 15.06
N ARG A 279 10.49 -18.35 15.17
CA ARG A 279 11.93 -18.27 15.52
C ARG A 279 12.76 -17.64 14.40
N LEU A 280 12.45 -17.94 13.14
CA LEU A 280 13.15 -17.38 11.97
C LEU A 280 12.97 -15.85 11.86
N LEU A 281 11.89 -15.29 12.38
CA LEU A 281 11.70 -13.86 12.57
C LEU A 281 12.49 -13.36 13.81
N SER A 282 13.79 -13.54 13.81
CA SER A 282 14.66 -13.09 14.88
C SER A 282 14.69 -11.56 14.98
N LEU A 283 14.39 -11.01 16.14
CA LEU A 283 14.39 -9.58 16.40
C LEU A 283 15.79 -8.98 16.54
N GLY A 284 16.82 -9.80 16.76
CA GLY A 284 18.18 -9.32 17.07
C GLY A 284 18.28 -8.48 18.34
N VAL A 285 17.17 -8.20 19.02
CA VAL A 285 17.09 -7.34 20.20
C VAL A 285 16.38 -8.11 21.32
N ARG A 286 17.10 -8.32 22.42
CA ARG A 286 16.55 -8.93 23.66
C ARG A 286 15.78 -7.87 24.47
N GLN A 287 14.69 -7.35 23.93
CA GLN A 287 13.82 -6.45 24.72
C GLN A 287 12.77 -7.28 25.46
N THR A 288 12.76 -7.20 26.78
CA THR A 288 11.78 -7.85 27.66
C THR A 288 10.34 -7.53 27.23
N ILE A 289 10.07 -6.30 26.85
CA ILE A 289 8.74 -5.83 26.38
C ILE A 289 8.31 -6.59 25.13
N CYS A 290 9.19 -6.80 24.14
CA CYS A 290 8.86 -7.55 22.92
C CYS A 290 8.49 -9.00 23.24
N ARG A 291 9.18 -9.63 24.20
CA ARG A 291 8.85 -10.99 24.66
C ARG A 291 7.50 -11.06 25.36
N LEU A 292 7.23 -10.12 26.26
CA LEU A 292 5.93 -10.04 26.94
C LEU A 292 4.79 -9.80 25.95
N LEU A 293 4.99 -8.95 24.97
CA LEU A 293 4.03 -8.66 23.92
C LEU A 293 3.77 -9.90 23.05
N GLU A 294 4.83 -10.63 22.65
CA GLU A 294 4.72 -11.87 21.88
C GLU A 294 3.92 -12.92 22.64
N ILE A 295 4.22 -13.13 23.93
CA ILE A 295 3.50 -14.08 24.80
C ILE A 295 2.04 -13.65 24.94
N TYR A 296 1.77 -12.37 25.20
CA TYR A 296 0.42 -11.86 25.35
C TYR A 296 -0.44 -12.11 24.11
N VAL A 297 0.10 -11.83 22.91
CA VAL A 297 -0.60 -12.06 21.63
C VAL A 297 -0.78 -13.55 21.38
N ALA A 298 0.23 -14.38 21.66
CA ALA A 298 0.15 -15.83 21.52
C ALA A 298 -0.94 -16.46 22.40
N CYS A 299 -1.12 -15.96 23.64
CA CYS A 299 -2.13 -16.48 24.58
C CYS A 299 -3.56 -15.98 24.26
N ARG A 300 -3.73 -14.83 23.66
CA ARG A 300 -5.03 -14.18 23.45
C ARG A 300 -5.55 -14.27 22.02
N GLY A 301 -4.73 -14.70 21.08
CA GLY A 301 -5.08 -14.84 19.67
C GLY A 301 -5.32 -13.51 18.94
N ARG A 302 -6.00 -13.56 17.79
CA ARG A 302 -6.17 -12.41 16.88
C ARG A 302 -6.82 -11.16 17.50
N GLY A 303 -7.67 -11.32 18.52
CA GLY A 303 -8.32 -10.18 19.21
C GLY A 303 -7.38 -9.29 20.03
N ALA A 304 -6.25 -9.84 20.49
CA ALA A 304 -5.31 -9.14 21.36
C ALA A 304 -4.49 -8.06 20.65
N TRP A 305 -4.36 -8.15 19.36
CA TRP A 305 -3.46 -7.26 18.60
C TRP A 305 -3.89 -5.78 18.66
N ARG A 306 -5.18 -5.49 18.67
CA ARG A 306 -5.69 -4.11 18.79
C ARG A 306 -5.30 -3.48 20.13
N MET A 307 -5.46 -4.23 21.23
CA MET A 307 -5.04 -3.75 22.56
C MET A 307 -3.53 -3.62 22.67
N ALA A 308 -2.78 -4.56 22.09
CA ALA A 308 -1.33 -4.49 22.03
C ALA A 308 -0.85 -3.25 21.27
N LEU A 309 -1.44 -2.93 20.11
CA LEU A 309 -1.15 -1.71 19.36
C LEU A 309 -1.47 -0.44 20.14
N THR A 310 -2.61 -0.39 20.83
CA THR A 310 -2.99 0.76 21.65
C THR A 310 -1.99 0.97 22.79
N PHE A 311 -1.60 -0.10 23.49
CA PHE A 311 -0.59 -0.04 24.56
C PHE A 311 0.77 0.45 24.03
N MET A 312 1.24 -0.09 22.89
CA MET A 312 2.50 0.32 22.28
C MET A 312 2.45 1.77 21.80
N ARG A 313 1.32 2.18 21.24
CA ARG A 313 1.08 3.56 20.84
C ARG A 313 1.27 4.51 22.03
N CYS A 314 0.61 4.26 23.14
CA CYS A 314 0.76 5.07 24.36
C CYS A 314 2.23 5.17 24.79
N ARG A 315 2.99 4.08 24.76
CA ARG A 315 4.41 4.07 25.15
C ARG A 315 5.34 4.82 24.20
N LEU A 316 5.06 4.80 22.91
CA LEU A 316 5.87 5.53 21.90
C LEU A 316 5.61 7.03 21.90
N PHE A 317 4.44 7.47 22.42
CA PHE A 317 4.02 8.88 22.45
C PHE A 317 4.28 9.59 23.78
N GLN A 318 4.58 8.85 24.86
CA GLN A 318 4.84 9.44 26.18
C GLN A 318 6.31 9.82 26.41
N GLY A 319 7.15 9.85 25.34
CA GLY A 319 8.56 10.21 25.42
C GLY A 319 8.95 11.37 24.52
#